data_9f5ae37a0b964fec6a6257216bb7abac
#
_entry.id   9f5ae37a0b964fec6a6257216bb7abac
#
_cell.length_a   1.000
_cell.length_b   1.000
_cell.length_c   1.000
_cell.angle_alpha   90.00
_cell.angle_beta   90.00
_cell.angle_gamma   90.00
#
_symmetry.space_group_name_H-M   'P 1'
#
loop_
_entity.id
_entity.type
_entity.pdbx_description
1 polymer ?
#
loop_
_entity_poly.entity_id
_entity_poly.type
_entity_poly.pdbx_seq_one_letter_code
_entity_poly.pdbx_strand_id
1 'polypeptide(L)'
;MVVACGALALHVRAIAARRGWEVEVRAVPPELHNRPGRIRAAVEEAAAGDDVVVAYAHCGADLAGYRRLPGAHCYEVFRGDAEDEPGVYYLTDFLVRSFDRVVWRGLGLDRHPELRDDYFRHYTRAVWLAQERTPELDAAAEHAAARLGLPLEVRETGDAGLERRLEALLCS
;
A
#
# COMPACT_ATOMS: atom_id res chain seq x y z
N MET A 1 12.34 5.03 -15.53
CA MET A 1 11.73 3.78 -15.00
C MET A 1 11.18 4.03 -13.59
N VAL A 2 10.14 3.30 -13.18
CA VAL A 2 9.56 3.36 -11.81
C VAL A 2 9.67 1.99 -11.16
N VAL A 3 10.34 1.90 -10.01
CA VAL A 3 10.29 0.72 -9.14
C VAL A 3 9.19 0.95 -8.09
N ALA A 4 8.18 0.09 -8.06
CA ALA A 4 6.99 0.30 -7.22
C ALA A 4 6.80 -0.81 -6.19
N CYS A 5 6.32 -0.44 -4.98
CA CYS A 5 5.74 -1.43 -4.07
C CYS A 5 4.62 -2.18 -4.79
N GLY A 6 4.57 -3.50 -4.66
CA GLY A 6 3.51 -4.32 -5.26
C GLY A 6 2.09 -3.89 -4.87
N ALA A 7 1.94 -3.27 -3.69
CA ALA A 7 0.67 -2.69 -3.27
C ALA A 7 0.24 -1.46 -4.11
N LEU A 8 1.19 -0.76 -4.74
CA LEU A 8 0.93 0.44 -5.55
C LEU A 8 1.08 0.17 -7.05
N ALA A 9 1.74 -0.91 -7.45
CA ALA A 9 2.17 -1.11 -8.83
C ALA A 9 1.03 -1.08 -9.86
N LEU A 10 -0.15 -1.61 -9.54
CA LEU A 10 -1.32 -1.56 -10.43
C LEU A 10 -1.81 -0.13 -10.63
N HIS A 11 -1.90 0.65 -9.54
CA HIS A 11 -2.29 2.06 -9.61
C HIS A 11 -1.27 2.89 -10.37
N VAL A 12 0.03 2.66 -10.15
CA VAL A 12 1.12 3.35 -10.89
C VAL A 12 1.00 3.08 -12.39
N ARG A 13 0.76 1.83 -12.80
CA ARG A 13 0.56 1.49 -14.21
C ARG A 13 -0.69 2.13 -14.80
N ALA A 14 -1.81 2.11 -14.07
CA ALA A 14 -3.06 2.72 -14.51
C ALA A 14 -2.93 4.24 -14.67
N ILE A 15 -2.27 4.91 -13.73
CA ILE A 15 -1.98 6.34 -13.79
C ILE A 15 -1.06 6.65 -14.97
N ALA A 16 0.04 5.90 -15.14
CA ALA A 16 0.96 6.11 -16.25
C ALA A 16 0.26 5.97 -17.61
N ALA A 17 -0.57 4.94 -17.78
CA ALA A 17 -1.35 4.74 -19.01
C ALA A 17 -2.34 5.90 -19.25
N ARG A 18 -3.08 6.34 -18.23
CA ARG A 18 -4.05 7.45 -18.32
C ARG A 18 -3.38 8.77 -18.66
N ARG A 19 -2.17 9.01 -18.15
CA ARG A 19 -1.39 10.23 -18.34
C ARG A 19 -0.50 10.17 -19.59
N GLY A 20 -0.42 9.04 -20.28
CA GLY A 20 0.47 8.87 -21.42
C GLY A 20 1.96 8.92 -21.06
N TRP A 21 2.32 8.55 -19.82
CA TRP A 21 3.72 8.49 -19.39
C TRP A 21 4.37 7.21 -19.94
N GLU A 22 5.40 7.37 -20.71
CA GLU A 22 6.20 6.26 -21.24
C GLU A 22 7.20 5.77 -20.18
N VAL A 23 6.71 5.11 -19.13
CA VAL A 23 7.52 4.60 -18.03
C VAL A 23 7.34 3.09 -17.87
N GLU A 24 8.44 2.36 -17.75
CA GLU A 24 8.41 0.97 -17.30
C GLU A 24 8.16 0.93 -15.80
N VAL A 25 7.26 0.04 -15.37
CA VAL A 25 6.94 -0.14 -13.94
C VAL A 25 7.32 -1.55 -13.49
N ARG A 26 8.36 -1.66 -12.67
CA ARG A 26 8.79 -2.90 -12.02
C ARG A 26 8.29 -2.96 -10.60
N ALA A 27 7.62 -4.06 -10.24
CA ALA A 27 7.06 -4.22 -8.91
C ALA A 27 8.00 -5.04 -8.01
N VAL A 28 8.18 -4.58 -6.78
CA VAL A 28 8.80 -5.38 -5.71
C VAL A 28 7.72 -6.00 -4.81
N PRO A 29 7.96 -7.20 -4.23
CA PRO A 29 6.97 -7.89 -3.43
C PRO A 29 6.43 -7.03 -2.28
N PRO A 30 5.10 -6.92 -2.13
CA PRO A 30 4.50 -6.08 -1.10
C PRO A 30 4.75 -6.59 0.32
N GLU A 31 5.00 -7.89 0.48
CA GLU A 31 5.31 -8.55 1.75
C GLU A 31 6.63 -8.08 2.36
N LEU A 32 7.47 -7.37 1.59
CA LEU A 32 8.74 -6.82 2.07
C LEU A 32 8.55 -5.77 3.16
N HIS A 33 7.37 -5.13 3.27
CA HIS A 33 7.12 -4.20 4.39
C HIS A 33 7.23 -4.88 5.76
N ASN A 34 7.03 -6.20 5.86
CA ASN A 34 7.28 -6.99 7.06
C ASN A 34 8.77 -7.30 7.28
N ARG A 35 9.64 -6.93 6.33
CA ARG A 35 11.09 -7.14 6.35
C ARG A 35 11.83 -5.93 5.78
N PRO A 36 11.70 -4.75 6.41
CA PRO A 36 12.15 -3.47 5.84
C PRO A 36 13.63 -3.46 5.43
N GLY A 37 14.49 -4.17 6.15
CA GLY A 37 15.90 -4.29 5.80
C GLY A 37 16.18 -4.99 4.45
N ARG A 38 15.18 -5.61 3.82
CA ARG A 38 15.29 -6.24 2.49
C ARG A 38 14.78 -5.36 1.35
N ILE A 39 14.08 -4.27 1.65
CA ILE A 39 13.45 -3.42 0.63
C ILE A 39 14.49 -2.79 -0.27
N ARG A 40 15.59 -2.25 0.31
CA ARG A 40 16.66 -1.61 -0.46
C ARG A 40 17.26 -2.56 -1.50
N ALA A 41 17.66 -3.75 -1.09
CA ALA A 41 18.24 -4.73 -2.01
C ALA A 41 17.26 -5.13 -3.13
N ALA A 42 15.97 -5.28 -2.82
CA ALA A 42 14.95 -5.58 -3.83
C ALA A 42 14.73 -4.41 -4.80
N VAL A 43 14.83 -3.16 -4.33
CA VAL A 43 14.78 -1.97 -5.20
C VAL A 43 16.01 -1.92 -6.10
N GLU A 44 17.20 -2.15 -5.58
CA GLU A 44 18.46 -2.18 -6.34
C GLU A 44 18.44 -3.27 -7.41
N GLU A 45 17.97 -4.46 -7.09
CA GLU A 45 17.79 -5.57 -8.04
C GLU A 45 16.79 -5.18 -9.15
N ALA A 46 15.64 -4.61 -8.77
CA ALA A 46 14.62 -4.19 -9.73
C ALA A 46 15.09 -3.01 -10.60
N ALA A 47 15.91 -2.11 -10.06
CA ALA A 47 16.50 -0.99 -10.79
C ALA A 47 17.54 -1.45 -11.83
N ALA A 48 18.21 -2.58 -11.62
CA ALA A 48 19.21 -3.14 -12.53
C ALA A 48 20.34 -2.15 -12.91
N GLY A 49 20.64 -1.17 -12.04
CA GLY A 49 21.66 -0.14 -12.29
C GLY A 49 21.15 1.13 -12.98
N ASP A 50 19.88 1.18 -13.36
CA ASP A 50 19.28 2.37 -13.96
C ASP A 50 18.95 3.44 -12.91
N ASP A 51 18.88 4.72 -13.34
CA ASP A 51 18.30 5.79 -12.52
C ASP A 51 16.77 5.62 -12.48
N VAL A 52 16.24 5.48 -11.28
CA VAL A 52 14.83 5.13 -11.07
C VAL A 52 14.14 6.07 -10.09
N VAL A 53 12.86 6.27 -10.31
CA VAL A 53 11.92 6.79 -9.31
C VAL A 53 11.36 5.61 -8.52
N VAL A 54 11.31 5.74 -7.21
CA VAL A 54 10.84 4.69 -6.31
C VAL A 54 9.44 5.02 -5.78
N ALA A 55 8.42 4.36 -6.32
CA ALA A 55 7.05 4.45 -5.83
C ALA A 55 6.87 3.59 -4.57
N TYR A 56 7.58 4.00 -3.52
CA TYR A 56 7.59 3.39 -2.19
C TYR A 56 7.66 4.49 -1.13
N ALA A 57 6.84 4.41 -0.08
CA ALA A 57 6.99 5.25 1.10
C ALA A 57 8.16 4.76 1.98
N HIS A 58 8.37 5.34 3.15
CA HIS A 58 9.47 4.93 4.02
C HIS A 58 9.37 3.47 4.45
N CYS A 59 8.20 3.04 4.96
CA CYS A 59 7.91 1.66 5.41
C CYS A 59 9.05 1.03 6.25
N GLY A 60 9.80 1.83 6.99
CA GLY A 60 10.97 1.38 7.78
C GLY A 60 12.22 1.04 6.98
N ALA A 61 12.26 1.32 5.67
CA ALA A 61 13.40 1.03 4.80
C ALA A 61 14.33 2.23 4.65
N ASP A 62 15.63 1.98 4.61
CA ASP A 62 16.60 2.99 4.17
C ASP A 62 16.64 3.05 2.64
N LEU A 63 15.95 4.04 2.10
CA LEU A 63 15.95 4.38 0.67
C LEU A 63 16.62 5.74 0.41
N ALA A 64 17.58 6.12 1.26
CA ALA A 64 18.38 7.33 1.06
C ALA A 64 19.09 7.28 -0.31
N GLY A 65 19.06 8.42 -1.01
CA GLY A 65 19.62 8.57 -2.37
C GLY A 65 18.63 8.28 -3.49
N TYR A 66 17.46 7.69 -3.23
CA TYR A 66 16.41 7.53 -4.23
C TYR A 66 15.38 8.67 -4.18
N ARG A 67 14.93 9.10 -5.36
CA ARG A 67 13.71 9.91 -5.50
C ARG A 67 12.52 8.99 -5.20
N ARG A 68 11.85 9.19 -4.09
CA ARG A 68 10.79 8.29 -3.61
C ARG A 68 9.54 9.03 -3.14
N LEU A 69 8.43 8.27 -3.01
CA LEU A 69 7.21 8.81 -2.43
C LEU A 69 7.47 9.30 -0.99
N PRO A 70 6.92 10.46 -0.61
CA PRO A 70 6.94 10.92 0.76
C PRO A 70 6.02 10.05 1.65
N GLY A 71 6.15 10.22 2.96
CA GLY A 71 5.31 9.56 3.96
C GLY A 71 5.97 8.34 4.59
N ALA A 72 5.41 7.91 5.71
CA ALA A 72 5.85 6.75 6.48
C ALA A 72 5.32 5.44 5.89
N HIS A 73 4.09 5.44 5.35
CA HIS A 73 3.41 4.26 4.85
C HIS A 73 2.79 4.47 3.45
N CYS A 74 2.74 3.40 2.66
CA CYS A 74 2.22 3.47 1.29
C CYS A 74 0.73 3.86 1.21
N TYR A 75 -0.09 3.59 2.22
CA TYR A 75 -1.51 3.98 2.22
C TYR A 75 -1.73 5.50 2.35
N GLU A 76 -0.75 6.24 2.88
CA GLU A 76 -0.85 7.69 3.05
C GLU A 76 -1.01 8.43 1.72
N VAL A 77 -0.54 7.85 0.62
CA VAL A 77 -0.74 8.44 -0.72
C VAL A 77 -2.22 8.50 -1.13
N PHE A 78 -3.05 7.63 -0.53
CA PHE A 78 -4.50 7.60 -0.76
C PHE A 78 -5.27 8.39 0.31
N ARG A 79 -4.79 8.41 1.57
CA ARG A 79 -5.41 9.19 2.64
C ARG A 79 -5.29 10.70 2.42
N GLY A 80 -4.29 11.14 1.66
CA GLY A 80 -3.98 12.56 1.47
C GLY A 80 -3.22 13.14 2.67
N ASP A 81 -3.41 14.42 2.92
CA ASP A 81 -2.67 15.16 3.96
C ASP A 81 -3.34 15.08 5.36
N ALA A 82 -4.38 14.27 5.50
CA ALA A 82 -5.01 14.03 6.81
C ALA A 82 -4.02 13.33 7.76
N GLU A 83 -4.05 13.67 9.03
CA GLU A 83 -3.26 13.00 10.06
C GLU A 83 -3.75 11.56 10.29
N ASP A 84 -2.87 10.72 10.86
CA ASP A 84 -3.25 9.38 11.31
C ASP A 84 -4.27 9.49 12.45
N GLU A 85 -5.37 8.77 12.29
CA GLU A 85 -6.40 8.70 13.32
C GLU A 85 -6.08 7.55 14.28
N PRO A 86 -5.93 7.83 15.59
CA PRO A 86 -5.70 6.75 16.58
C PRO A 86 -6.78 5.68 16.51
N GLY A 87 -6.36 4.43 16.59
CA GLY A 87 -7.28 3.29 16.60
C GLY A 87 -7.89 2.94 15.24
N VAL A 88 -7.38 3.48 14.14
CA VAL A 88 -7.83 3.14 12.78
C VAL A 88 -6.89 2.13 12.14
N TYR A 89 -7.46 1.04 11.61
CA TYR A 89 -6.77 0.11 10.74
C TYR A 89 -7.08 0.45 9.28
N TYR A 90 -6.11 1.02 8.57
CA TYR A 90 -6.32 1.42 7.18
C TYR A 90 -6.20 0.24 6.21
N LEU A 91 -7.18 0.12 5.34
CA LEU A 91 -7.22 -0.80 4.20
C LEU A 91 -7.16 -0.01 2.89
N THR A 92 -6.58 -0.61 1.87
CA THR A 92 -6.59 -0.11 0.48
C THR A 92 -7.17 -1.19 -0.42
N ASP A 93 -7.50 -0.88 -1.66
CA ASP A 93 -7.99 -1.88 -2.62
C ASP A 93 -7.05 -3.09 -2.74
N PHE A 94 -5.75 -2.85 -2.71
CA PHE A 94 -4.77 -3.94 -2.69
C PHE A 94 -4.92 -4.82 -1.44
N LEU A 95 -5.05 -4.21 -0.26
CA LEU A 95 -5.14 -4.96 1.00
C LEU A 95 -6.43 -5.75 1.10
N VAL A 96 -7.58 -5.19 0.68
CA VAL A 96 -8.84 -5.94 0.72
C VAL A 96 -8.82 -7.13 -0.24
N ARG A 97 -8.29 -6.97 -1.46
CA ARG A 97 -8.11 -8.09 -2.42
C ARG A 97 -7.14 -9.16 -1.94
N SER A 98 -6.14 -8.79 -1.16
CA SER A 98 -5.05 -9.66 -0.74
C SER A 98 -5.06 -9.96 0.76
N PHE A 99 -6.15 -9.67 1.46
CA PHE A 99 -6.23 -9.66 2.91
C PHE A 99 -5.77 -10.98 3.53
N ASP A 100 -6.32 -12.09 3.09
CA ASP A 100 -5.97 -13.41 3.64
C ASP A 100 -4.51 -13.80 3.41
N ARG A 101 -3.91 -13.34 2.33
CA ARG A 101 -2.50 -13.63 2.03
C ARG A 101 -1.56 -12.69 2.77
N VAL A 102 -1.82 -11.40 2.69
CA VAL A 102 -0.87 -10.37 3.16
C VAL A 102 -1.03 -10.10 4.66
N VAL A 103 -2.26 -10.01 5.14
CA VAL A 103 -2.55 -9.72 6.54
C VAL A 103 -2.70 -11.02 7.33
N TRP A 104 -3.70 -11.83 7.02
CA TRP A 104 -4.06 -12.98 7.86
C TRP A 104 -2.93 -14.00 7.97
N ARG A 105 -2.45 -14.52 6.84
CA ARG A 105 -1.29 -15.44 6.82
C ARG A 105 0.03 -14.72 7.11
N GLY A 106 0.16 -13.47 6.69
CA GLY A 106 1.36 -12.67 6.96
C GLY A 106 1.63 -12.47 8.45
N LEU A 107 0.59 -12.37 9.27
CA LEU A 107 0.65 -12.30 10.74
C LEU A 107 0.63 -13.69 11.42
N GLY A 108 0.49 -14.77 10.65
CA GLY A 108 0.41 -16.13 11.17
C GLY A 108 -0.94 -16.48 11.81
N LEU A 109 -1.99 -15.69 11.57
CA LEU A 109 -3.32 -15.89 12.14
C LEU A 109 -4.08 -17.08 11.54
N ASP A 110 -3.60 -17.63 10.42
CA ASP A 110 -4.05 -18.91 9.88
C ASP A 110 -3.66 -20.10 10.77
N ARG A 111 -2.55 -19.98 11.49
CA ARG A 111 -2.04 -20.99 12.41
C ARG A 111 -2.33 -20.68 13.89
N HIS A 112 -2.45 -19.40 14.19
CA HIS A 112 -2.62 -18.86 15.55
C HIS A 112 -3.79 -17.86 15.59
N PRO A 113 -5.04 -18.27 15.31
CA PRO A 113 -6.19 -17.37 15.29
C PRO A 113 -6.48 -16.71 16.64
N GLU A 114 -6.04 -17.34 17.74
CA GLU A 114 -6.15 -16.82 19.10
C GLU A 114 -5.40 -15.50 19.30
N LEU A 115 -4.39 -15.22 18.48
CA LEU A 115 -3.61 -13.97 18.56
C LEU A 115 -4.32 -12.76 17.93
N ARG A 116 -5.45 -12.97 17.22
CA ARG A 116 -6.19 -11.88 16.58
C ARG A 116 -6.48 -10.72 17.54
N ASP A 117 -7.03 -11.04 18.69
CA ASP A 117 -7.48 -10.02 19.65
C ASP A 117 -6.29 -9.25 20.24
N ASP A 118 -5.13 -9.89 20.38
CA ASP A 118 -3.90 -9.22 20.83
C ASP A 118 -3.35 -8.27 19.75
N TYR A 119 -3.34 -8.69 18.49
CA TYR A 119 -2.84 -7.86 17.39
C TYR A 119 -3.73 -6.63 17.17
N PHE A 120 -5.05 -6.79 17.27
CA PHE A 120 -6.00 -5.72 16.90
C PHE A 120 -6.66 -5.02 18.09
N ARG A 121 -6.28 -5.32 19.35
CA ARG A 121 -6.87 -4.75 20.55
C ARG A 121 -6.90 -3.21 20.64
N HIS A 122 -6.01 -2.54 19.95
CA HIS A 122 -5.91 -1.09 19.95
C HIS A 122 -6.68 -0.42 18.79
N TYR A 123 -7.21 -1.22 17.87
CA TYR A 123 -8.00 -0.72 16.77
C TYR A 123 -9.49 -0.70 17.14
N THR A 124 -10.17 0.36 16.76
CA THR A 124 -11.60 0.57 17.04
C THR A 124 -12.44 0.44 15.77
N ARG A 125 -11.84 0.63 14.59
CA ARG A 125 -12.47 0.46 13.29
C ARG A 125 -11.45 0.19 12.20
N ALA A 126 -11.92 -0.43 11.13
CA ALA A 126 -11.22 -0.52 9.86
C ALA A 126 -11.73 0.59 8.93
N VAL A 127 -10.83 1.32 8.29
CA VAL A 127 -11.16 2.32 7.27
C VAL A 127 -10.62 1.85 5.94
N TRP A 128 -11.52 1.55 5.00
CA TRP A 128 -11.13 1.27 3.64
C TRP A 128 -11.03 2.58 2.84
N LEU A 129 -9.81 2.95 2.49
CA LEU A 129 -9.50 4.00 1.54
C LEU A 129 -9.74 3.41 0.14
N ALA A 130 -10.95 3.57 -0.39
CA ALA A 130 -11.35 2.98 -1.66
C ALA A 130 -10.80 3.81 -2.82
N GLN A 131 -9.95 3.21 -3.64
CA GLN A 131 -9.47 3.82 -4.88
C GLN A 131 -10.51 3.63 -5.98
N GLU A 132 -11.21 2.49 -5.95
CA GLU A 132 -12.30 2.12 -6.83
C GLU A 132 -13.42 1.47 -6.02
N ARG A 133 -14.67 1.57 -6.49
CA ARG A 133 -15.82 0.87 -5.90
C ARG A 133 -16.37 -0.13 -6.88
N THR A 134 -16.33 -1.41 -6.51
CA THR A 134 -17.02 -2.49 -7.21
C THR A 134 -17.68 -3.42 -6.19
N PRO A 135 -18.74 -4.17 -6.56
CA PRO A 135 -19.36 -5.13 -5.64
C PRO A 135 -18.37 -6.15 -5.06
N GLU A 136 -17.37 -6.54 -5.84
CA GLU A 136 -16.32 -7.50 -5.41
C GLU A 136 -15.40 -6.88 -4.36
N LEU A 137 -15.04 -5.60 -4.51
CA LEU A 137 -14.22 -4.88 -3.53
C LEU A 137 -15.01 -4.58 -2.26
N ASP A 138 -16.28 -4.23 -2.38
CA ASP A 138 -17.15 -4.03 -1.23
C ASP A 138 -17.24 -5.32 -0.39
N ALA A 139 -17.52 -6.46 -1.03
CA ALA A 139 -17.56 -7.75 -0.36
C ALA A 139 -16.19 -8.14 0.26
N ALA A 140 -15.09 -7.84 -0.42
CA ALA A 140 -13.75 -8.11 0.10
C ALA A 140 -13.40 -7.22 1.31
N ALA A 141 -13.84 -5.95 1.31
CA ALA A 141 -13.64 -5.05 2.44
C ALA A 141 -14.46 -5.47 3.66
N GLU A 142 -15.73 -5.87 3.44
CA GLU A 142 -16.58 -6.43 4.51
C GLU A 142 -15.97 -7.71 5.08
N HIS A 143 -15.48 -8.61 4.23
CA HIS A 143 -14.79 -9.82 4.65
C HIS A 143 -13.55 -9.49 5.51
N ALA A 144 -12.71 -8.56 5.06
CA ALA A 144 -11.51 -8.15 5.80
C ALA A 144 -11.86 -7.58 7.18
N ALA A 145 -12.83 -6.66 7.24
CA ALA A 145 -13.27 -6.06 8.49
C ALA A 145 -13.86 -7.08 9.46
N ALA A 146 -14.67 -8.02 8.97
CA ALA A 146 -15.24 -9.12 9.76
C ALA A 146 -14.13 -10.02 10.33
N ARG A 147 -13.11 -10.33 9.53
CA ARG A 147 -11.94 -11.11 9.99
C ARG A 147 -11.15 -10.38 11.08
N LEU A 148 -11.03 -9.06 10.98
CA LEU A 148 -10.40 -8.22 12.00
C LEU A 148 -11.27 -8.10 13.26
N GLY A 149 -12.58 -8.31 13.17
CA GLY A 149 -13.53 -8.06 14.25
C GLY A 149 -13.79 -6.56 14.44
N LEU A 150 -13.63 -5.76 13.40
CA LEU A 150 -13.75 -4.30 13.44
C LEU A 150 -14.93 -3.81 12.58
N PRO A 151 -15.65 -2.76 13.00
CA PRO A 151 -16.61 -2.09 12.12
C PRO A 151 -15.88 -1.47 10.92
N LEU A 152 -16.52 -1.54 9.74
CA LEU A 152 -15.99 -0.99 8.49
C LEU A 152 -16.52 0.43 8.26
N GLU A 153 -15.61 1.35 7.99
CA GLU A 153 -15.88 2.66 7.40
C GLU A 153 -15.30 2.69 5.99
N VAL A 154 -16.02 3.24 5.02
CA VAL A 154 -15.53 3.38 3.64
C VAL A 154 -15.32 4.85 3.32
N ARG A 155 -14.14 5.18 2.80
CA ARG A 155 -13.79 6.51 2.29
C ARG A 155 -13.37 6.39 0.84
N GLU A 156 -14.12 6.98 -0.07
CA GLU A 156 -13.77 7.03 -1.49
C GLU A 156 -12.69 8.09 -1.70
N THR A 157 -11.47 7.65 -1.95
CA THR A 157 -10.29 8.52 -2.08
C THR A 157 -9.79 8.63 -3.51
N GLY A 158 -10.07 7.64 -4.35
CA GLY A 158 -9.45 7.53 -5.65
C GLY A 158 -7.93 7.40 -5.58
N ASP A 159 -7.26 7.67 -6.68
CA ASP A 159 -5.80 7.60 -6.82
C ASP A 159 -5.13 8.96 -7.10
N ALA A 160 -5.89 10.06 -7.07
CA ALA A 160 -5.38 11.39 -7.39
C ALA A 160 -4.23 11.85 -6.48
N GLY A 161 -4.20 11.39 -5.21
CA GLY A 161 -3.10 11.66 -4.29
C GLY A 161 -1.79 11.01 -4.73
N LEU A 162 -1.86 9.76 -5.19
CA LEU A 162 -0.72 9.05 -5.75
C LEU A 162 -0.27 9.68 -7.07
N GLU A 163 -1.22 10.02 -7.94
CA GLU A 163 -0.94 10.66 -9.24
C GLU A 163 -0.12 11.94 -9.08
N ARG A 164 -0.55 12.88 -8.22
CA ARG A 164 0.19 14.13 -7.97
C ARG A 164 1.61 13.89 -7.48
N ARG A 165 1.80 12.91 -6.59
CA ARG A 165 3.12 12.60 -6.04
C ARG A 165 4.03 11.93 -7.06
N LEU A 166 3.49 11.07 -7.93
CA LEU A 166 4.25 10.48 -9.04
C LEU A 166 4.64 11.54 -10.07
N GLU A 167 3.74 12.45 -10.44
CA GLU A 167 4.03 13.54 -11.35
C GLU A 167 5.17 14.42 -10.83
N ALA A 168 5.13 14.79 -9.55
CA ALA A 168 6.21 15.56 -8.93
C ALA A 168 7.56 14.82 -8.95
N LEU A 169 7.58 13.49 -8.81
CA LEU A 169 8.79 12.68 -8.84
C LEU A 169 9.34 12.45 -10.26
N LEU A 170 8.46 12.39 -11.25
CA LEU A 170 8.86 12.13 -12.64
C LEU A 170 9.28 13.41 -13.39
N CYS A 171 8.78 14.58 -12.95
CA CYS A 171 9.07 15.88 -13.57
C CYS A 171 10.16 16.69 -12.85
N SER A 172 10.78 16.14 -11.78
CA SER A 172 11.83 16.80 -10.99
C SER A 172 13.26 16.53 -11.52
#